data_0bae179601adb39cbdce26ec0270e936
#
_entry.id   0bae179601adb39cbdce26ec0270e936
#
_cell.length_a   1.000
_cell.length_b   1.000
_cell.length_c   1.000
_cell.angle_alpha   90.00
_cell.angle_beta   90.00
_cell.angle_gamma   90.00
#
_symmetry.space_group_name_H-M   'P 1'
#
loop_
_entity.id
_entity.type
_entity.pdbx_description
1 polymer ?
#
loop_
_entity_poly.entity_id
_entity_poly.type
_entity_poly.pdbx_seq_one_letter_code
_entity_poly.pdbx_strand_id
1 'polypeptide(L)'
;MKILLLSCSTGEGHNHCALAVKEALERQGHQAEFLDMLNMFGDPGPLSFDKVLNRISTKAPDIFGMMYHAGQMYSATGVTSPVYLANIRHAKQLCDFICEREYDAVLCSHLFPMETLTYLRRHGQY
;
A
#
# COMPACT_ATOMS: atom_id res chain seq x y z
N MET A 1 -3.03 22.57 4.57
CA MET A 1 -3.38 21.48 3.63
C MET A 1 -3.85 20.29 4.44
N LYS A 2 -4.79 19.53 3.88
CA LYS A 2 -5.24 18.23 4.40
C LYS A 2 -4.60 17.13 3.59
N ILE A 3 -3.74 16.32 4.19
CA ILE A 3 -2.85 15.38 3.51
C ILE A 3 -3.14 13.96 3.99
N LEU A 4 -3.35 13.05 3.05
CA LEU A 4 -3.49 11.63 3.34
C LEU A 4 -2.14 10.92 3.14
N LEU A 5 -1.71 10.14 4.14
CA LEU A 5 -0.55 9.26 4.04
C LEU A 5 -1.03 7.81 3.94
N LEU A 6 -0.76 7.19 2.81
CA LEU A 6 -1.11 5.80 2.52
C LEU A 6 0.10 4.90 2.76
N SER A 7 -0.12 3.87 3.54
CA SER A 7 0.85 2.81 3.80
C SER A 7 0.23 1.43 3.63
N CYS A 8 1.02 0.40 3.89
CA CYS A 8 0.59 -0.98 3.85
C CYS A 8 1.42 -1.79 4.84
N SER A 9 0.78 -2.53 5.74
CA SER A 9 1.41 -3.35 6.78
C SER A 9 2.05 -4.63 6.24
N THR A 10 2.92 -4.51 5.24
CA THR A 10 3.79 -5.59 4.76
C THR A 10 5.13 -5.65 5.48
N GLY A 11 5.27 -4.85 6.53
CA GLY A 11 6.43 -4.66 7.40
C GLY A 11 6.34 -3.32 8.11
N GLU A 12 6.89 -3.21 9.30
CA GLU A 12 6.76 -2.01 10.13
C GLU A 12 7.47 -0.77 9.55
N GLY A 13 8.49 -0.96 8.70
CA GLY A 13 9.29 0.15 8.18
C GLY A 13 8.48 1.18 7.40
N HIS A 14 7.53 0.74 6.57
CA HIS A 14 6.69 1.63 5.77
C HIS A 14 5.72 2.44 6.64
N ASN A 15 5.13 1.81 7.65
CA ASN A 15 4.23 2.48 8.58
C ASN A 15 4.99 3.50 9.43
N HIS A 16 6.16 3.16 9.96
CA HIS A 16 7.00 4.10 10.72
C HIS A 16 7.43 5.29 9.86
N CYS A 17 7.79 5.06 8.60
CA CYS A 17 8.12 6.13 7.67
C CYS A 17 6.92 7.08 7.46
N ALA A 18 5.74 6.55 7.18
CA ALA A 18 4.52 7.34 7.02
C ALA A 18 4.18 8.14 8.28
N LEU A 19 4.28 7.52 9.46
CA LEU A 19 4.00 8.19 10.74
C LEU A 19 5.01 9.31 11.04
N ALA A 20 6.28 9.12 10.72
CA ALA A 20 7.30 10.18 10.88
C ALA A 20 7.02 11.37 9.94
N VAL A 21 6.62 11.10 8.69
CA VAL A 21 6.20 12.16 7.76
C VAL A 21 4.94 12.86 8.25
N LYS A 22 3.95 12.12 8.77
CA LYS A 22 2.75 12.68 9.38
C LYS A 22 3.11 13.69 10.49
N GLU A 23 3.93 13.27 11.43
CA GLU A 23 4.36 14.13 12.53
C GLU A 23 5.09 15.39 12.05
N ALA A 24 5.93 15.27 11.03
CA ALA A 24 6.63 16.42 10.44
C ALA A 24 5.66 17.41 9.78
N LEU A 25 4.64 16.92 9.07
CA LEU A 25 3.60 17.76 8.45
C LEU A 25 2.73 18.46 9.50
N GLU A 26 2.35 17.76 10.55
CA GLU A 26 1.57 18.33 11.66
C GLU A 26 2.32 19.44 12.40
N ARG A 27 3.64 19.28 12.62
CA ARG A 27 4.50 20.33 13.17
C ARG A 27 4.57 21.58 12.28
N GLN A 28 4.35 21.43 10.98
CA GLN A 28 4.29 22.55 10.03
C GLN A 28 2.88 23.16 9.89
N GLY A 29 1.92 22.72 10.71
CA GLY A 29 0.56 23.22 10.71
C GLY A 29 -0.36 22.63 9.64
N HIS A 30 0.01 21.50 9.04
CA HIS A 30 -0.85 20.76 8.13
C HIS A 30 -1.73 19.76 8.88
N GLN A 31 -2.88 19.40 8.32
CA GLN A 31 -3.68 18.28 8.77
C GLN A 31 -3.20 17.02 8.04
N ALA A 32 -2.74 16.01 8.76
CA ALA A 32 -2.23 14.79 8.17
C ALA A 32 -2.95 13.56 8.74
N GLU A 33 -3.55 12.76 7.86
CA GLU A 33 -4.23 11.51 8.20
C GLU A 33 -3.41 10.32 7.70
N PHE A 34 -3.25 9.30 8.56
CA PHE A 34 -2.59 8.06 8.20
C PHE A 34 -3.62 6.97 7.95
N LEU A 35 -3.47 6.25 6.84
CA LEU A 35 -4.30 5.12 6.49
C LEU A 35 -3.44 3.93 6.04
N ASP A 36 -3.60 2.81 6.72
CA ASP A 36 -3.07 1.53 6.28
C ASP A 36 -4.08 0.88 5.33
N MET A 37 -3.68 0.70 4.08
CA MET A 37 -4.56 0.19 3.04
C MET A 37 -5.07 -1.22 3.30
N LEU A 38 -4.29 -2.10 3.95
CA LEU A 38 -4.74 -3.45 4.32
C LEU A 38 -5.86 -3.41 5.36
N ASN A 39 -5.78 -2.47 6.31
CA ASN A 39 -6.81 -2.32 7.34
C ASN A 39 -8.10 -1.69 6.80
N MET A 40 -8.00 -0.88 5.75
CA MET A 40 -9.15 -0.23 5.13
C MET A 40 -10.15 -1.25 4.55
N PHE A 41 -9.65 -2.36 4.03
CA PHE A 41 -10.48 -3.34 3.30
C PHE A 41 -10.99 -4.50 4.16
N GLY A 42 -10.83 -4.40 5.47
CA GLY A 42 -11.23 -5.40 6.42
C GLY A 42 -10.08 -6.34 6.84
N ASP A 43 -10.21 -6.99 7.98
CA ASP A 43 -9.21 -7.95 8.44
C ASP A 43 -9.20 -9.17 7.49
N PRO A 44 -8.12 -9.41 6.76
CA PRO A 44 -8.02 -10.56 5.86
C PRO A 44 -7.95 -11.91 6.62
N GLY A 45 -8.14 -11.88 7.94
CA GLY A 45 -8.12 -13.06 8.79
C GLY A 45 -6.70 -13.58 9.14
N PRO A 46 -6.58 -14.77 9.73
CA PRO A 46 -5.32 -15.31 10.23
C PRO A 46 -4.30 -15.64 9.14
N LEU A 47 -4.71 -15.72 7.88
CA LEU A 47 -3.88 -15.97 6.70
C LEU A 47 -3.62 -14.69 5.90
N SER A 48 -3.63 -13.53 6.54
CA SER A 48 -3.34 -12.28 5.86
C SER A 48 -1.96 -12.33 5.19
N PHE A 49 -1.91 -11.82 3.97
CA PHE A 49 -0.70 -11.86 3.12
C PHE A 49 0.52 -11.23 3.83
N ASP A 50 0.31 -10.15 4.57
CA ASP A 50 1.33 -9.48 5.38
C ASP A 50 1.91 -10.39 6.47
N LYS A 51 1.05 -11.09 7.23
CA LYS A 51 1.48 -12.02 8.29
C LYS A 51 2.24 -13.21 7.73
N VAL A 52 1.76 -13.76 6.61
CA VAL A 52 2.44 -14.86 5.91
C VAL A 52 3.79 -14.40 5.38
N LEU A 53 3.85 -13.25 4.70
CA LEU A 53 5.06 -12.70 4.14
C LEU A 53 6.10 -12.37 5.23
N ASN A 54 5.70 -11.71 6.31
CA ASN A 54 6.56 -11.43 7.45
C ASN A 54 7.08 -12.70 8.12
N ARG A 55 6.24 -13.73 8.24
CA ARG A 55 6.66 -15.01 8.82
C ARG A 55 7.66 -15.75 7.93
N ILE A 56 7.47 -15.72 6.62
CA ILE A 56 8.41 -16.35 5.67
C ILE A 56 9.73 -15.57 5.65
N SER A 57 9.68 -14.24 5.53
CA SER A 57 10.90 -13.42 5.45
C SER A 57 11.77 -13.51 6.72
N THR A 58 11.14 -13.66 7.90
CA THR A 58 11.87 -13.74 9.17
C THR A 58 12.31 -15.15 9.55
N LYS A 59 11.50 -16.18 9.24
CA LYS A 59 11.75 -17.56 9.69
C LYS A 59 12.33 -18.49 8.61
N ALA A 60 12.20 -18.09 7.34
CA ALA A 60 12.64 -18.86 6.19
C ALA A 60 13.17 -17.94 5.07
N PRO A 61 14.26 -17.18 5.32
CA PRO A 61 14.78 -16.19 4.37
C PRO A 61 15.15 -16.78 3.01
N ASP A 62 15.60 -18.03 2.96
CA ASP A 62 15.92 -18.71 1.70
C ASP A 62 14.66 -18.93 0.84
N ILE A 63 13.56 -19.33 1.48
CA ILE A 63 12.26 -19.50 0.80
C ILE A 63 11.77 -18.13 0.31
N PHE A 64 11.94 -17.08 1.11
CA PHE A 64 11.60 -15.72 0.70
C PHE A 64 12.41 -15.28 -0.52
N GLY A 65 13.72 -15.56 -0.54
CA GLY A 65 14.61 -15.31 -1.68
C GLY A 65 14.16 -16.03 -2.95
N MET A 66 13.81 -17.31 -2.83
CA MET A 66 13.26 -18.08 -3.96
C MET A 66 11.95 -17.51 -4.49
N MET A 67 11.02 -17.13 -3.61
CA MET A 67 9.76 -16.47 -3.99
C MET A 67 10.01 -15.15 -4.71
N TYR A 68 10.97 -14.36 -4.23
CA TYR A 68 11.37 -13.10 -4.84
C TYR A 68 11.92 -13.30 -6.26
N HIS A 69 12.82 -14.25 -6.46
CA HIS A 69 13.34 -14.59 -7.78
C HIS A 69 12.27 -15.13 -8.73
N ALA A 70 11.37 -15.97 -8.24
CA ALA A 70 10.23 -16.44 -9.04
C ALA A 70 9.33 -15.27 -9.47
N GLY A 71 9.09 -14.32 -8.58
CA GLY A 71 8.36 -13.08 -8.87
C GLY A 71 9.04 -12.21 -9.93
N GLN A 72 10.37 -12.09 -9.88
CA GLN A 72 11.15 -11.38 -10.90
C GLN A 72 11.05 -12.06 -12.28
N MET A 73 11.19 -13.39 -12.33
CA MET A 73 11.02 -14.15 -13.57
C MET A 73 9.60 -13.98 -14.14
N TYR A 74 8.58 -14.05 -13.29
CA TYR A 74 7.20 -13.82 -13.70
C TYR A 74 7.01 -12.40 -14.27
N SER A 75 7.54 -11.38 -13.59
CA SER A 75 7.47 -9.99 -14.05
C SER A 75 8.15 -9.78 -15.41
N ALA A 76 9.22 -10.53 -15.71
CA ALA A 76 9.91 -10.47 -16.99
C ALA A 76 9.07 -11.01 -18.17
N THR A 77 8.03 -11.77 -17.90
CA THR A 77 7.11 -12.28 -18.95
C THR A 77 6.14 -11.23 -19.49
N GLY A 78 6.04 -10.07 -18.85
CA GLY A 78 5.08 -9.02 -19.19
C GLY A 78 3.62 -9.34 -18.83
N VAL A 79 3.37 -10.46 -18.17
CA VAL A 79 2.03 -10.83 -17.69
C VAL A 79 1.68 -10.01 -16.46
N THR A 80 0.43 -9.52 -16.41
CA THR A 80 -0.05 -8.73 -15.26
C THR A 80 0.04 -9.51 -13.97
N SER A 81 0.72 -8.95 -12.98
CA SER A 81 0.94 -9.58 -11.68
C SER A 81 -0.39 -9.86 -10.96
N PRO A 82 -0.59 -11.06 -10.38
CA PRO A 82 -1.73 -11.34 -9.51
C PRO A 82 -1.80 -10.38 -8.31
N VAL A 83 -0.65 -9.93 -7.81
CA VAL A 83 -0.57 -8.93 -6.72
C VAL A 83 -1.13 -7.59 -7.17
N TYR A 84 -0.79 -7.16 -8.40
CA TYR A 84 -1.35 -5.95 -8.98
C TYR A 84 -2.87 -6.04 -9.12
N LEU A 85 -3.39 -7.17 -9.63
CA LEU A 85 -4.84 -7.39 -9.75
C LEU A 85 -5.55 -7.37 -8.39
N ALA A 86 -4.92 -7.94 -7.36
CA ALA A 86 -5.42 -7.88 -5.99
C ALA A 86 -5.45 -6.44 -5.45
N ASN A 87 -4.41 -5.65 -5.72
CA ASN A 87 -4.31 -4.26 -5.28
C ASN A 87 -5.37 -3.37 -5.92
N ILE A 88 -5.58 -3.48 -7.25
CA ILE A 88 -6.56 -2.65 -7.96
C ILE A 88 -8.01 -3.05 -7.71
N ARG A 89 -8.26 -4.23 -7.14
CA ARG A 89 -9.61 -4.70 -6.79
C ARG A 89 -10.37 -3.69 -5.93
N HIS A 90 -9.67 -2.98 -5.08
CA HIS A 90 -10.22 -2.00 -4.15
C HIS A 90 -10.04 -0.54 -4.60
N ALA A 91 -9.64 -0.33 -5.88
CA ALA A 91 -9.34 0.99 -6.40
C ALA A 91 -10.52 1.96 -6.27
N LYS A 92 -11.74 1.50 -6.61
CA LYS A 92 -12.94 2.32 -6.47
C LYS A 92 -13.18 2.76 -5.02
N GLN A 93 -13.05 1.84 -4.07
CA GLN A 93 -13.26 2.14 -2.65
C GLN A 93 -12.23 3.15 -2.12
N LEU A 94 -10.97 3.05 -2.57
CA LEU A 94 -9.94 4.04 -2.25
C LEU A 94 -10.25 5.41 -2.87
N CYS A 95 -10.71 5.42 -4.13
CA CYS A 95 -11.11 6.64 -4.82
C CYS A 95 -12.24 7.36 -4.08
N ASP A 96 -13.31 6.62 -3.77
CA ASP A 96 -14.47 7.15 -3.04
C ASP A 96 -14.02 7.74 -1.68
N PHE A 97 -13.17 7.01 -0.94
CA PHE A 97 -12.61 7.46 0.34
C PHE A 97 -11.83 8.78 0.21
N ILE A 98 -10.99 8.92 -0.82
CA ILE A 98 -10.18 10.12 -1.03
C ILE A 98 -11.07 11.30 -1.44
N CYS A 99 -11.98 11.07 -2.38
CA CYS A 99 -12.86 12.13 -2.91
C CYS A 99 -13.85 12.64 -1.85
N GLU A 100 -14.45 11.76 -1.07
CA GLU A 100 -15.40 12.14 -0.01
C GLU A 100 -14.77 13.00 1.09
N ARG A 101 -13.47 12.87 1.31
CA ARG A 101 -12.74 13.57 2.38
C ARG A 101 -12.01 14.82 1.94
N GLU A 102 -11.99 15.10 0.64
CA GLU A 102 -11.41 16.33 0.07
C GLU A 102 -9.96 16.56 0.52
N TYR A 103 -9.07 15.56 0.31
CA TYR A 103 -7.64 15.73 0.57
C TYR A 103 -7.00 16.61 -0.51
N ASP A 104 -6.12 17.51 -0.07
CA ASP A 104 -5.32 18.37 -0.97
C ASP A 104 -4.17 17.58 -1.62
N ALA A 105 -3.66 16.55 -0.93
CA ALA A 105 -2.56 15.72 -1.41
C ALA A 105 -2.62 14.31 -0.81
N VAL A 106 -2.08 13.34 -1.55
CA VAL A 106 -1.91 11.96 -1.10
C VAL A 106 -0.44 11.57 -1.24
N LEU A 107 0.16 11.09 -0.14
CA LEU A 107 1.52 10.58 -0.08
C LEU A 107 1.50 9.08 0.17
N CYS A 108 2.35 8.33 -0.53
CA CYS A 108 2.46 6.88 -0.37
C CYS A 108 3.86 6.51 0.15
N SER A 109 3.92 5.74 1.23
CA SER A 109 5.15 5.14 1.74
C SER A 109 5.36 3.71 1.23
N HIS A 110 4.38 3.13 0.52
CA HIS A 110 4.39 1.77 0.04
C HIS A 110 3.93 1.65 -1.41
N LEU A 111 4.45 0.64 -2.12
CA LEU A 111 4.16 0.40 -3.54
C LEU A 111 2.67 0.09 -3.80
N PHE A 112 2.00 -0.69 -2.95
CA PHE A 112 0.63 -1.15 -3.19
C PHE A 112 -0.37 0.00 -3.33
N PRO A 113 -0.48 0.96 -2.41
CA PRO A 113 -1.34 2.12 -2.62
C PRO A 113 -0.92 2.96 -3.84
N MET A 114 0.38 3.05 -4.14
CA MET A 114 0.86 3.77 -5.31
C MET A 114 0.41 3.11 -6.63
N GLU A 115 0.43 1.78 -6.71
CA GLU A 115 -0.10 1.03 -7.88
C GLU A 115 -1.60 1.29 -8.06
N THR A 116 -2.37 1.28 -6.97
CA THR A 116 -3.81 1.54 -6.99
C THR A 116 -4.12 2.95 -7.48
N LEU A 117 -3.42 3.97 -6.97
CA LEU A 117 -3.58 5.36 -7.42
C LEU A 117 -3.16 5.54 -8.89
N THR A 118 -2.09 4.86 -9.31
CA THR A 118 -1.65 4.88 -10.71
C THR A 118 -2.70 4.28 -11.63
N TYR A 119 -3.35 3.19 -11.21
CA TYR A 119 -4.47 2.59 -11.92
C TYR A 119 -5.63 3.58 -12.08
N LEU A 120 -6.06 4.21 -10.97
CA LEU A 120 -7.15 5.18 -10.98
C LEU A 120 -6.86 6.35 -11.92
N ARG A 121 -5.65 6.91 -11.85
CA ARG A 121 -5.23 8.01 -12.72
C ARG A 121 -5.25 7.64 -14.19
N ARG A 122 -4.76 6.44 -14.55
CA ARG A 122 -4.74 5.96 -15.94
C ARG A 122 -6.14 5.76 -16.51
N HIS A 123 -7.13 5.50 -15.66
CA HIS A 123 -8.53 5.30 -16.07
C HIS A 123 -9.39 6.56 -15.88
N GLY A 124 -8.78 7.71 -15.60
CA GLY A 124 -9.48 8.99 -15.45
C GLY A 124 -10.46 9.05 -14.27
N GLN A 125 -10.19 8.25 -13.23
CA GLN A 125 -11.02 8.18 -12.02
C GLN A 125 -10.45 9.01 -10.86
N TYR A 126 -9.24 9.53 -11.02
CA TYR A 126 -8.54 10.35 -10.00
C TYR A 126 -7.56 11.33 -10.67
#